data_d096cc841934c220db8eda84052ed6ef
#
_entry.id   d096cc841934c220db8eda84052ed6ef
#
_cell.length_a   1.000
_cell.length_b   1.000
_cell.length_c   1.000
_cell.angle_alpha   90.00
_cell.angle_beta   90.00
_cell.angle_gamma   90.00
#
_symmetry.space_group_name_H-M   'P 1'
#
loop_
_entity.id
_entity.type
_entity.pdbx_description
1 polymer ?
#
loop_
_entity_poly.entity_id
_entity_poly.type
_entity_poly.pdbx_seq_one_letter_code
_entity_poly.pdbx_strand_id
1 'polypeptide(L)'
;MRAPRPRCMLPRMRRTLAENGVFLLRVAVSLLMLSHGIPKALEYDTLVQSFPDPLNVGTEMSAMLILAAEVGCSVLLLLGLFGRFASAVLFIAMMVAAFVHHFEDPWAMKELPLLYAAVYACLTFTGPGSVSIDGWFAKTVFETKEPASPRPPRVEPGAPT
;
A
#
# COMPACT_ATOMS: atom_id res chain seq x y z
N MET A 1 -8.31 42.91 -24.40
CA MET A 1 -7.17 42.31 -23.72
C MET A 1 -7.70 41.54 -22.50
N ARG A 2 -7.70 40.21 -22.54
CA ARG A 2 -8.08 39.37 -21.34
C ARG A 2 -6.82 39.08 -20.55
N ALA A 3 -6.77 39.51 -19.30
CA ALA A 3 -5.69 39.19 -18.37
C ALA A 3 -5.56 37.67 -18.20
N PRO A 4 -4.34 37.10 -18.15
CA PRO A 4 -4.14 35.68 -17.90
C PRO A 4 -4.66 35.33 -16.49
N ARG A 5 -5.59 34.37 -16.41
CA ARG A 5 -6.08 33.86 -15.11
C ARG A 5 -4.91 33.23 -14.36
N PRO A 6 -4.70 33.52 -13.08
CA PRO A 6 -3.64 32.91 -12.30
C PRO A 6 -3.89 31.40 -12.28
N ARG A 7 -2.93 30.62 -12.79
CA ARG A 7 -2.95 29.16 -12.70
C ARG A 7 -2.89 28.80 -11.23
N CYS A 8 -3.99 28.24 -10.72
CA CYS A 8 -4.11 27.86 -9.32
C CYS A 8 -3.04 26.81 -8.99
N MET A 9 -1.92 27.19 -8.37
CA MET A 9 -0.82 26.32 -7.92
C MET A 9 -1.26 25.39 -6.77
N LEU A 10 -2.35 25.72 -6.09
CA LEU A 10 -2.87 25.01 -4.92
C LEU A 10 -3.20 23.52 -5.14
N PRO A 11 -3.79 23.09 -6.27
CA PRO A 11 -4.12 21.67 -6.43
C PRO A 11 -2.89 20.77 -6.59
N ARG A 12 -1.81 21.26 -7.21
CA ARG A 12 -0.60 20.47 -7.43
C ARG A 12 0.17 20.26 -6.12
N MET A 13 0.29 21.30 -5.28
CA MET A 13 0.95 21.20 -3.98
C MET A 13 0.21 20.29 -3.01
N ARG A 14 -1.12 20.37 -2.97
CA ARG A 14 -1.95 19.47 -2.15
C ARG A 14 -1.79 18.00 -2.56
N ARG A 15 -1.72 17.73 -3.85
CA ARG A 15 -1.52 16.37 -4.37
C ARG A 15 -0.17 15.79 -3.93
N THR A 16 0.90 16.57 -4.05
CA THR A 16 2.25 16.14 -3.64
C THR A 16 2.32 15.86 -2.13
N LEU A 17 1.70 16.71 -1.29
CA LEU A 17 1.64 16.50 0.16
C LEU A 17 0.88 15.21 0.53
N ALA A 18 -0.24 14.95 -0.12
CA ALA A 18 -1.01 13.73 0.09
C ALA A 18 -0.23 12.47 -0.33
N GLU A 19 0.46 12.51 -1.48
CA GLU A 19 1.30 11.41 -1.97
C GLU A 19 2.48 11.13 -1.02
N ASN A 20 3.13 12.17 -0.48
CA ASN A 20 4.18 12.02 0.51
C ASN A 20 3.65 11.45 1.83
N GLY A 21 2.46 11.86 2.26
CA GLY A 21 1.80 11.32 3.45
C GLY A 21 1.50 9.83 3.32
N VAL A 22 0.97 9.39 2.18
CA VAL A 22 0.73 7.97 1.89
C VAL A 22 2.04 7.18 1.86
N PHE A 23 3.11 7.72 1.27
CA PHE A 23 4.43 7.09 1.28
C PHE A 23 4.97 6.88 2.70
N LEU A 24 4.95 7.94 3.53
CA LEU A 24 5.41 7.85 4.93
C LEU A 24 4.58 6.87 5.74
N LEU A 25 3.25 6.91 5.60
CA LEU A 25 2.34 5.98 6.28
C LEU A 25 2.64 4.52 5.89
N ARG A 26 2.84 4.27 4.59
CA ARG A 26 3.19 2.96 4.06
C ARG A 26 4.49 2.43 4.66
N VAL A 27 5.55 3.24 4.64
CA VAL A 27 6.86 2.86 5.20
C VAL A 27 6.74 2.59 6.69
N ALA A 28 6.12 3.50 7.44
CA ALA A 28 5.98 3.36 8.88
C ALA A 28 5.21 2.10 9.27
N VAL A 29 4.02 1.86 8.68
CA VAL A 29 3.21 0.70 9.02
C VAL A 29 3.86 -0.62 8.59
N SER A 30 4.60 -0.64 7.48
CA SER A 30 5.34 -1.83 7.04
C SER A 30 6.47 -2.17 8.01
N LEU A 31 7.25 -1.18 8.44
CA LEU A 31 8.33 -1.40 9.41
C LEU A 31 7.80 -1.84 10.77
N LEU A 32 6.72 -1.23 11.25
CA LEU A 32 6.06 -1.65 12.48
C LEU A 32 5.53 -3.08 12.38
N MET A 33 4.91 -3.46 11.27
CA MET A 33 4.43 -4.83 11.09
C MET A 33 5.59 -5.83 11.01
N LEU A 34 6.70 -5.49 10.34
CA LEU A 34 7.90 -6.33 10.32
C LEU A 34 8.49 -6.53 11.71
N SER A 35 8.42 -5.53 12.60
CA SER A 35 8.87 -5.68 14.00
C SER A 35 8.04 -6.70 14.79
N HIS A 36 6.81 -6.97 14.39
CA HIS A 36 5.96 -8.03 14.96
C HIS A 36 6.19 -9.39 14.26
N GLY A 37 6.31 -9.40 12.93
CA GLY A 37 6.42 -10.64 12.16
C GLY A 37 7.81 -11.28 12.20
N ILE A 38 8.90 -10.51 12.21
CA ILE A 38 10.27 -11.04 12.21
C ILE A 38 10.57 -11.90 13.44
N PRO A 39 10.28 -11.50 14.68
CA PRO A 39 10.49 -12.35 15.84
C PRO A 39 9.73 -13.68 15.75
N LYS A 40 8.47 -13.66 15.31
CA LYS A 40 7.67 -14.88 15.08
C LYS A 40 8.31 -15.81 14.04
N ALA A 41 8.91 -15.24 12.98
CA ALA A 41 9.58 -16.01 11.94
C ALA A 41 10.89 -16.65 12.44
N LEU A 42 11.62 -15.97 13.31
CA LEU A 42 12.85 -16.49 13.92
C LEU A 42 12.57 -17.63 14.93
N GLU A 43 11.40 -17.61 15.58
CA GLU A 43 10.97 -18.61 16.56
C GLU A 43 9.88 -19.52 15.98
N TYR A 44 10.00 -19.88 14.70
CA TYR A 44 8.95 -20.62 13.95
C TYR A 44 8.54 -21.92 14.63
N ASP A 45 9.49 -22.73 15.09
CA ASP A 45 9.20 -24.02 15.73
C ASP A 45 8.37 -23.86 17.01
N THR A 46 8.67 -22.84 17.82
CA THR A 46 7.89 -22.50 19.01
C THR A 46 6.52 -21.94 18.64
N LEU A 47 6.48 -21.13 17.58
CA LEU A 47 5.23 -20.55 17.07
C LEU A 47 4.25 -21.66 16.67
N VAL A 48 4.67 -22.63 15.87
CA VAL A 48 3.81 -23.74 15.40
C VAL A 48 3.24 -24.56 16.54
N GLN A 49 4.04 -24.80 17.61
CA GLN A 49 3.59 -25.59 18.77
C GLN A 49 2.53 -24.88 19.61
N SER A 50 2.54 -23.57 19.65
CA SER A 50 1.65 -22.76 20.51
C SER A 50 0.62 -21.95 19.74
N PHE A 51 0.69 -21.94 18.38
CA PHE A 51 -0.18 -21.10 17.57
C PHE A 51 -1.61 -21.63 17.56
N PRO A 52 -2.59 -20.79 17.88
CA PRO A 52 -3.99 -21.18 17.73
C PRO A 52 -4.33 -21.38 16.26
N ASP A 53 -5.21 -22.35 15.99
CA ASP A 53 -5.73 -22.60 14.65
C ASP A 53 -7.10 -21.93 14.46
N PRO A 54 -7.16 -20.61 14.22
CA PRO A 54 -8.41 -19.87 14.17
C PRO A 54 -9.27 -20.20 12.96
N LEU A 55 -8.67 -20.80 11.93
CA LEU A 55 -9.34 -21.13 10.67
C LEU A 55 -9.58 -22.64 10.51
N ASN A 56 -9.20 -23.47 11.46
CA ASN A 56 -9.27 -24.93 11.42
C ASN A 56 -8.59 -25.54 10.17
N VAL A 57 -7.45 -24.99 9.78
CA VAL A 57 -6.64 -25.45 8.63
C VAL A 57 -5.35 -26.17 9.08
N GLY A 58 -5.15 -26.30 10.37
CA GLY A 58 -3.95 -26.83 11.01
C GLY A 58 -3.01 -25.73 11.51
N THR A 59 -2.40 -25.95 12.68
CA THR A 59 -1.54 -24.95 13.37
C THR A 59 -0.36 -24.52 12.49
N GLU A 60 0.28 -25.45 11.80
CA GLU A 60 1.41 -25.18 10.91
C GLU A 60 1.00 -24.29 9.72
N MET A 61 -0.11 -24.64 9.06
CA MET A 61 -0.63 -23.84 7.95
C MET A 61 -1.08 -22.46 8.41
N SER A 62 -1.74 -22.37 9.56
CA SER A 62 -2.15 -21.09 10.16
C SER A 62 -0.93 -20.20 10.49
N ALA A 63 0.14 -20.78 11.06
CA ALA A 63 1.40 -20.08 11.33
C ALA A 63 2.09 -19.61 10.04
N MET A 64 2.13 -20.44 9.01
CA MET A 64 2.67 -20.04 7.69
C MET A 64 1.89 -18.89 7.07
N LEU A 65 0.56 -18.95 7.08
CA LEU A 65 -0.29 -17.91 6.50
C LEU A 65 -0.10 -16.56 7.19
N ILE A 66 -0.03 -16.55 8.53
CA ILE A 66 0.19 -15.29 9.25
C ILE A 66 1.59 -14.73 8.99
N LEU A 67 2.64 -15.56 8.93
CA LEU A 67 3.98 -15.12 8.60
C LEU A 67 4.09 -14.62 7.16
N ALA A 68 3.46 -15.28 6.20
CA ALA A 68 3.40 -14.83 4.83
C ALA A 68 2.70 -13.46 4.71
N ALA A 69 1.65 -13.23 5.50
CA ALA A 69 0.99 -11.94 5.57
C ALA A 69 1.86 -10.89 6.28
N GLU A 70 2.26 -11.14 7.54
CA GLU A 70 2.96 -10.13 8.35
C GLU A 70 4.37 -9.80 7.81
N VAL A 71 5.13 -10.77 7.35
CA VAL A 71 6.48 -10.54 6.82
C VAL A 71 6.44 -10.34 5.30
N GLY A 72 5.88 -11.30 4.55
CA GLY A 72 5.89 -11.26 3.09
C GLY A 72 5.16 -10.05 2.53
N CYS A 73 3.89 -9.84 2.92
CA CYS A 73 3.12 -8.71 2.41
C CYS A 73 3.65 -7.36 2.94
N SER A 74 4.26 -7.31 4.15
CA SER A 74 4.87 -6.08 4.63
C SER A 74 6.11 -5.69 3.84
N VAL A 75 6.95 -6.65 3.42
CA VAL A 75 8.08 -6.39 2.52
C VAL A 75 7.58 -5.90 1.15
N LEU A 76 6.58 -6.56 0.57
CA LEU A 76 5.97 -6.12 -0.69
C LEU A 76 5.42 -4.70 -0.59
N LEU A 77 4.72 -4.39 0.50
CA LEU A 77 4.14 -3.08 0.76
C LEU A 77 5.24 -2.03 0.97
N LEU A 78 6.32 -2.36 1.69
CA LEU A 78 7.47 -1.47 1.90
C LEU A 78 8.12 -1.08 0.58
N LEU A 79 8.34 -2.04 -0.31
CA LEU A 79 8.88 -1.82 -1.65
C LEU A 79 7.89 -1.12 -2.59
N GLY A 80 6.60 -1.16 -2.27
CA GLY A 80 5.53 -0.66 -3.13
C GLY A 80 5.28 -1.54 -4.35
N LEU A 81 5.46 -2.85 -4.18
CA LEU A 81 5.19 -3.86 -5.19
C LEU A 81 3.89 -4.58 -4.83
N PHE A 82 2.94 -4.63 -5.77
CA PHE A 82 1.59 -5.13 -5.53
C PHE A 82 0.93 -4.50 -4.30
N GLY A 83 1.15 -3.21 -4.08
CA GLY A 83 0.82 -2.54 -2.83
C GLY A 83 -0.64 -2.64 -2.41
N ARG A 84 -1.60 -2.60 -3.35
CA ARG A 84 -3.03 -2.80 -3.05
C ARG A 84 -3.34 -4.22 -2.62
N PHE A 85 -2.74 -5.21 -3.27
CA PHE A 85 -2.92 -6.61 -2.90
C PHE A 85 -2.32 -6.90 -1.53
N ALA A 86 -1.07 -6.49 -1.30
CA ALA A 86 -0.39 -6.70 -0.03
C ALA A 86 -1.14 -6.04 1.14
N SER A 87 -1.64 -4.81 0.97
CA SER A 87 -2.43 -4.13 2.01
C SER A 87 -3.79 -4.80 2.24
N ALA A 88 -4.45 -5.34 1.21
CA ALA A 88 -5.70 -6.08 1.36
C ALA A 88 -5.49 -7.39 2.15
N VAL A 89 -4.42 -8.13 1.88
CA VAL A 89 -4.07 -9.34 2.63
C VAL A 89 -3.78 -9.01 4.10
N LEU A 90 -2.98 -7.97 4.36
CA LEU A 90 -2.69 -7.49 5.72
C LEU A 90 -3.96 -7.01 6.44
N PHE A 91 -4.87 -6.34 5.75
CA PHE A 91 -6.17 -5.96 6.30
C PHE A 91 -6.95 -7.20 6.78
N ILE A 92 -7.07 -8.22 5.92
CA ILE A 92 -7.78 -9.47 6.27
C ILE A 92 -7.09 -10.15 7.45
N ALA A 93 -5.76 -10.26 7.45
CA ALA A 93 -5.01 -10.85 8.55
C ALA A 93 -5.27 -10.15 9.89
N MET A 94 -5.31 -8.80 9.90
CA MET A 94 -5.62 -8.02 11.09
C MET A 94 -7.08 -8.15 11.54
N MET A 95 -8.03 -8.30 10.62
CA MET A 95 -9.42 -8.58 10.95
C MET A 95 -9.57 -9.97 11.59
N VAL A 96 -8.87 -10.98 11.09
CA VAL A 96 -8.83 -12.31 11.70
C VAL A 96 -8.18 -12.24 13.09
N ALA A 97 -7.09 -11.52 13.23
CA ALA A 97 -6.46 -11.30 14.54
C ALA A 97 -7.42 -10.66 15.55
N ALA A 98 -8.14 -9.61 15.17
CA ALA A 98 -9.02 -8.88 16.06
C ALA A 98 -10.30 -9.66 16.45
N PHE A 99 -10.92 -10.37 15.51
CA PHE A 99 -12.26 -10.93 15.69
C PHE A 99 -12.28 -12.45 15.83
N VAL A 100 -11.22 -13.15 15.46
CA VAL A 100 -11.13 -14.61 15.60
C VAL A 100 -10.11 -14.98 16.66
N HIS A 101 -8.86 -14.50 16.56
CA HIS A 101 -7.81 -14.83 17.54
C HIS A 101 -8.10 -14.19 18.92
N HIS A 102 -8.40 -12.89 18.94
CA HIS A 102 -8.71 -12.13 20.17
C HIS A 102 -10.20 -12.04 20.48
N PHE A 103 -11.02 -13.03 20.03
CA PHE A 103 -12.47 -12.95 20.20
C PHE A 103 -12.91 -12.79 21.65
N GLU A 104 -12.33 -13.57 22.55
CA GLU A 104 -12.66 -13.56 23.99
C GLU A 104 -11.83 -12.56 24.81
N ASP A 105 -10.82 -11.95 24.19
CA ASP A 105 -9.92 -11.02 24.87
C ASP A 105 -10.59 -9.66 25.14
N PRO A 106 -10.10 -8.92 26.15
CA PRO A 106 -10.54 -7.55 26.41
C PRO A 106 -10.34 -6.64 25.20
N TRP A 107 -11.18 -5.61 25.06
CA TRP A 107 -11.13 -4.65 23.97
C TRP A 107 -9.73 -4.09 23.68
N ALA A 108 -8.94 -3.83 24.74
CA ALA A 108 -7.58 -3.32 24.63
C ALA A 108 -6.65 -4.19 23.75
N MET A 109 -6.87 -5.51 23.71
CA MET A 109 -6.09 -6.41 22.85
C MET A 109 -6.52 -6.34 21.38
N LYS A 110 -7.75 -5.89 21.10
CA LYS A 110 -8.31 -5.74 19.74
C LYS A 110 -7.96 -4.39 19.10
N GLU A 111 -7.67 -3.38 19.90
CA GLU A 111 -7.41 -2.02 19.42
C GLU A 111 -6.24 -1.95 18.44
N LEU A 112 -5.13 -2.60 18.75
CA LEU A 112 -3.93 -2.56 17.91
C LEU A 112 -4.16 -3.24 16.56
N PRO A 113 -4.66 -4.48 16.46
CA PRO A 113 -5.03 -5.08 15.18
C PRO A 113 -6.04 -4.25 14.38
N LEU A 114 -7.03 -3.65 15.04
CA LEU A 114 -8.02 -2.80 14.36
C LEU A 114 -7.42 -1.49 13.83
N LEU A 115 -6.48 -0.89 14.57
CA LEU A 115 -5.74 0.28 14.08
C LEU A 115 -4.94 -0.05 12.83
N TYR A 116 -4.21 -1.17 12.84
CA TYR A 116 -3.51 -1.66 11.64
C TYR A 116 -4.48 -1.94 10.49
N ALA A 117 -5.61 -2.60 10.76
CA ALA A 117 -6.63 -2.87 9.76
C ALA A 117 -7.14 -1.58 9.12
N ALA A 118 -7.43 -0.54 9.90
CA ALA A 118 -7.88 0.76 9.38
C ALA A 118 -6.83 1.39 8.44
N VAL A 119 -5.54 1.35 8.82
CA VAL A 119 -4.45 1.85 7.98
C VAL A 119 -4.33 1.06 6.68
N TYR A 120 -4.38 -0.27 6.75
CA TYR A 120 -4.31 -1.13 5.56
C TYR A 120 -5.53 -0.97 4.65
N ALA A 121 -6.72 -0.77 5.20
CA ALA A 121 -7.90 -0.41 4.42
C ALA A 121 -7.66 0.89 3.64
N CYS A 122 -7.17 1.94 4.30
CA CYS A 122 -6.82 3.19 3.63
C CYS A 122 -5.81 2.99 2.50
N LEU A 123 -4.74 2.20 2.73
CA LEU A 123 -3.72 1.91 1.72
C LEU A 123 -4.24 1.08 0.54
N THR A 124 -5.20 0.18 0.80
CA THR A 124 -5.86 -0.60 -0.26
C THR A 124 -6.63 0.31 -1.23
N PHE A 125 -7.35 1.29 -0.71
CA PHE A 125 -8.12 2.24 -1.54
C PHE A 125 -7.22 3.29 -2.21
N THR A 126 -6.29 3.89 -1.47
CA THR A 126 -5.40 4.93 -2.01
C THR A 126 -4.33 4.36 -2.96
N GLY A 127 -3.96 3.11 -2.75
CA GLY A 127 -2.84 2.47 -3.46
C GLY A 127 -1.48 2.84 -2.87
N PRO A 128 -0.37 2.30 -3.44
CA PRO A 128 0.98 2.42 -2.89
C PRO A 128 1.61 3.83 -3.04
N GLY A 129 0.91 4.75 -3.69
CA GLY A 129 1.41 6.10 -3.97
C GLY A 129 2.33 6.19 -5.19
N SER A 130 2.70 7.42 -5.56
CA SER A 130 3.55 7.70 -6.74
C SER A 130 5.01 7.26 -6.57
N VAL A 131 5.48 7.18 -5.32
CA VAL A 131 6.82 6.71 -4.96
C VAL A 131 6.76 5.21 -4.65
N SER A 132 6.56 4.38 -5.68
CA SER A 132 6.44 2.93 -5.57
C SER A 132 6.96 2.26 -6.83
N ILE A 133 7.37 1.01 -6.72
CA ILE A 133 7.78 0.21 -7.89
C ILE A 133 6.61 0.07 -8.86
N ASP A 134 5.39 -0.15 -8.36
CA ASP A 134 4.17 -0.19 -9.18
C ASP A 134 3.95 1.13 -9.93
N GLY A 135 4.20 2.27 -9.28
CA GLY A 135 4.08 3.60 -9.90
C GLY A 135 5.14 3.84 -10.98
N TRP A 136 6.34 3.31 -10.80
CA TRP A 136 7.40 3.39 -11.79
C TRP A 136 7.07 2.55 -13.04
N PHE A 137 6.64 1.30 -12.84
CA PHE A 137 6.20 0.43 -13.94
C PHE A 137 5.01 1.02 -14.70
N ALA A 138 4.03 1.56 -14.00
CA ALA A 138 2.87 2.19 -14.64
C ALA A 138 3.29 3.36 -15.54
N LYS A 139 4.20 4.22 -15.11
CA LYS A 139 4.73 5.33 -15.94
C LYS A 139 5.44 4.81 -17.18
N THR A 140 6.34 3.84 -17.05
CA THR A 140 7.10 3.28 -18.15
C THR A 140 6.21 2.63 -19.22
N VAL A 141 5.16 1.92 -18.82
CA VAL A 141 4.24 1.24 -19.73
C VAL A 141 3.31 2.24 -20.44
N PHE A 142 2.85 3.29 -19.76
CA PHE A 142 1.93 4.28 -20.35
C PHE A 142 2.64 5.32 -21.21
N GLU A 143 3.87 5.73 -20.90
CA GLU A 143 4.66 6.64 -21.74
C GLU A 143 5.02 6.03 -23.09
N THR A 144 5.15 4.70 -23.17
CA THR A 144 5.43 4.01 -24.46
C THR A 144 4.21 3.94 -25.37
N LYS A 145 3.00 4.26 -24.90
CA LYS A 145 1.75 4.15 -25.65
C LYS A 145 1.18 5.47 -26.18
N GLU A 146 1.79 6.60 -25.88
CA GLU A 146 1.32 7.87 -26.42
C GLU A 146 1.91 8.05 -27.83
N PRO A 147 1.11 7.87 -28.89
CA PRO A 147 1.58 8.18 -30.25
C PRO A 147 1.85 9.68 -30.29
N ALA A 148 3.04 10.06 -30.79
CA ALA A 148 3.43 11.44 -30.94
C ALA A 148 2.28 12.24 -31.56
N SER A 149 1.70 13.16 -30.80
CA SER A 149 0.67 14.06 -31.26
C SER A 149 1.21 14.75 -32.54
N PRO A 150 0.47 14.75 -33.67
CA PRO A 150 0.92 15.41 -34.88
C PRO A 150 1.26 16.87 -34.55
N ARG A 151 2.49 17.28 -34.81
CA ARG A 151 2.85 18.69 -34.66
C ARG A 151 1.85 19.53 -35.48
N PRO A 152 1.26 20.59 -34.89
CA PRO A 152 0.43 21.49 -35.65
C PRO A 152 1.25 22.02 -36.86
N PRO A 153 0.64 22.17 -38.03
CA PRO A 153 1.35 22.66 -39.20
C PRO A 153 2.04 23.98 -38.87
N ARG A 154 3.31 24.07 -39.22
CA ARG A 154 4.10 25.29 -39.04
C ARG A 154 3.47 26.36 -39.94
N VAL A 155 2.79 27.32 -39.36
CA VAL A 155 2.32 28.51 -40.07
C VAL A 155 3.55 29.33 -40.45
N GLU A 156 3.95 29.29 -41.69
CA GLU A 156 5.00 30.16 -42.21
C GLU A 156 4.49 31.62 -42.20
N PRO A 157 5.21 32.55 -41.54
CA PRO A 157 4.83 33.95 -41.58
C PRO A 157 5.28 34.50 -42.93
N GLY A 158 4.30 34.81 -43.79
CA GLY A 158 4.57 35.64 -44.99
C GLY A 158 4.42 34.99 -46.31
N ALA A 159 3.24 34.49 -46.67
CA ALA A 159 2.84 34.42 -48.09
C ALA A 159 2.08 35.73 -48.40
N PRO A 160 2.57 36.56 -49.35
CA PRO A 160 1.82 37.73 -49.80
C PRO A 160 0.63 37.26 -50.64
N THR A 161 -0.53 37.90 -50.43
CA THR A 161 -1.77 37.77 -51.20
C THR A 161 -1.60 38.28 -52.62
#